data_a3c19585202fe57cf73cf287af83d81d
#
_entry.id   a3c19585202fe57cf73cf287af83d81d
#
_cell.length_a   1.000
_cell.length_b   1.000
_cell.length_c   1.000
_cell.angle_alpha   90.00
_cell.angle_beta   90.00
_cell.angle_gamma   90.00
#
_symmetry.space_group_name_H-M   'P 1'
#
loop_
_entity.id
_entity.type
_entity.pdbx_description
1 polymer ?
#
loop_
_entity_poly.entity_id
_entity_poly.type
_entity_poly.pdbx_seq_one_letter_code
_entity_poly.pdbx_strand_id
1 'polypeptide(L)'
;MSTIRPTDDQRRTGGFRKFLLDAISIFEINAIPALRYWYVTVLLAAAFPLPWFFVTRTIAPDDPQVLRRLLAGTLLFGVAFSIGMFVGQAAVGQRFNGTLKLVISMPVSKGAFVLGSLMYASLSGIVTVIALLGFGVATDVERDLAWGLVPSLLLAVLTMAGLTMFVVGFAPNERVGSLTTGMLGLLLAAFSPVYYTMEQAPPVLKQLGYVSPLRYAADGITKSLSGDADVWFELAVLAGFTVVMMTLGTWRLPWREK
;
A
#
# COMPACT_ATOMS: atom_id res chain seq x y z
N MET A 1 -5.72 -33.21 41.15
CA MET A 1 -5.63 -32.37 39.94
C MET A 1 -4.89 -31.08 40.35
N SER A 2 -3.58 -31.03 40.16
CA SER A 2 -2.73 -29.87 40.49
C SER A 2 -2.84 -28.87 39.34
N THR A 3 -3.48 -27.74 39.56
CA THR A 3 -3.49 -26.59 38.64
C THR A 3 -2.09 -26.00 38.60
N ILE A 4 -1.34 -26.31 37.53
CA ILE A 4 -0.07 -25.65 37.23
C ILE A 4 -0.42 -24.18 36.90
N ARG A 5 -0.22 -23.27 37.86
CA ARG A 5 -0.26 -21.83 37.60
C ARG A 5 1.01 -21.49 36.82
N PRO A 6 0.90 -20.88 35.63
CA PRO A 6 2.08 -20.40 34.92
C PRO A 6 2.77 -19.36 35.80
N THR A 7 4.08 -19.52 35.98
CA THR A 7 4.91 -18.59 36.76
C THR A 7 4.89 -17.20 36.11
N ASP A 8 4.87 -16.16 36.93
CA ASP A 8 4.84 -14.75 36.49
C ASP A 8 6.00 -14.37 35.57
N ASP A 9 7.07 -15.13 35.58
CA ASP A 9 8.23 -14.96 34.70
C ASP A 9 7.93 -15.33 33.24
N GLN A 10 7.05 -16.30 32.99
CA GLN A 10 6.57 -16.63 31.62
C GLN A 10 5.67 -15.54 31.03
N ARG A 11 5.08 -14.68 31.85
CA ARG A 11 4.29 -13.55 31.39
C ARG A 11 5.12 -12.31 31.04
N ARG A 12 6.31 -12.15 31.62
CA ARG A 12 7.19 -10.97 31.47
C ARG A 12 8.20 -11.08 30.32
N THR A 13 8.70 -12.26 30.00
CA THR A 13 9.66 -12.46 28.91
C THR A 13 9.04 -12.44 27.50
N GLY A 14 7.71 -12.30 27.40
CA GLY A 14 6.95 -12.34 26.15
C GLY A 14 6.68 -11.00 25.46
N GLY A 15 6.94 -9.86 26.07
CA GLY A 15 6.41 -8.58 25.60
C GLY A 15 6.75 -8.24 24.14
N PHE A 16 7.93 -7.69 23.88
CA PHE A 16 8.30 -7.17 22.56
C PHE A 16 8.72 -8.30 21.59
N ARG A 17 9.51 -9.26 22.06
CA ARG A 17 9.94 -10.41 21.24
C ARG A 17 8.73 -11.23 20.73
N LYS A 18 7.78 -11.52 21.63
CA LYS A 18 6.54 -12.20 21.23
C LYS A 18 5.77 -11.39 20.21
N PHE A 19 5.60 -10.09 20.43
CA PHE A 19 4.92 -9.19 19.50
C PHE A 19 5.53 -9.26 18.10
N LEU A 20 6.88 -9.23 17.99
CA LEU A 20 7.56 -9.35 16.69
C LEU A 20 7.38 -10.73 16.06
N LEU A 21 7.49 -11.80 16.83
CA LEU A 21 7.30 -13.17 16.33
C LEU A 21 5.85 -13.37 15.83
N ASP A 22 4.87 -12.86 16.56
CA ASP A 22 3.47 -12.90 16.16
C ASP A 22 3.27 -12.11 14.84
N ALA A 23 3.90 -10.94 14.70
CA ALA A 23 3.84 -10.14 13.47
C ALA A 23 4.50 -10.84 12.29
N ILE A 24 5.66 -11.49 12.49
CA ILE A 24 6.33 -12.29 11.47
C ILE A 24 5.46 -13.47 11.05
N SER A 25 4.82 -14.17 11.98
CA SER A 25 3.93 -15.30 11.65
C SER A 25 2.73 -14.85 10.80
N ILE A 26 2.15 -13.68 11.11
CA ILE A 26 1.07 -13.10 10.28
C ILE A 26 1.59 -12.69 8.89
N PHE A 27 2.80 -12.12 8.82
CA PHE A 27 3.46 -11.82 7.55
C PHE A 27 3.65 -13.09 6.72
N GLU A 28 4.18 -14.16 7.29
CA GLU A 28 4.42 -15.44 6.61
C GLU A 28 3.14 -16.07 6.07
N ILE A 29 2.05 -16.07 6.86
CA ILE A 29 0.73 -16.57 6.43
C ILE A 29 0.28 -15.91 5.12
N ASN A 30 0.53 -14.62 4.95
CA ASN A 30 0.16 -13.87 3.76
C ASN A 30 1.23 -13.95 2.65
N ALA A 31 2.51 -13.94 3.01
CA ALA A 31 3.62 -13.86 2.08
C ALA A 31 3.95 -15.20 1.41
N ILE A 32 3.86 -16.33 2.13
CA ILE A 32 4.23 -17.66 1.59
C ILE A 32 3.42 -18.00 0.33
N PRO A 33 2.08 -17.86 0.28
CA PRO A 33 1.33 -18.10 -0.95
C PRO A 33 1.73 -17.18 -2.09
N ALA A 34 1.96 -15.89 -1.80
CA ALA A 34 2.38 -14.90 -2.80
C ALA A 34 3.80 -15.21 -3.34
N LEU A 35 4.73 -15.59 -2.47
CA LEU A 35 6.09 -15.97 -2.86
C LEU A 35 6.14 -17.29 -3.63
N ARG A 36 5.27 -18.24 -3.31
CA ARG A 36 5.17 -19.51 -4.06
C ARG A 36 4.78 -19.28 -5.53
N TYR A 37 3.97 -18.26 -5.79
CA TYR A 37 3.51 -17.88 -7.12
C TYR A 37 4.04 -16.49 -7.51
N TRP A 38 5.28 -16.18 -7.12
CA TRP A 38 5.88 -14.84 -7.30
C TRP A 38 5.76 -14.30 -8.74
N TYR A 39 5.93 -15.18 -9.73
CA TYR A 39 5.81 -14.81 -11.15
C TYR A 39 4.39 -14.33 -11.52
N VAL A 40 3.36 -14.95 -10.94
CA VAL A 40 1.96 -14.50 -11.12
C VAL A 40 1.75 -13.15 -10.43
N THR A 41 2.31 -12.98 -9.23
CA THR A 41 2.24 -11.72 -8.47
C THR A 41 2.89 -10.58 -9.25
N VAL A 42 4.10 -10.80 -9.78
CA VAL A 42 4.81 -9.80 -10.60
C VAL A 42 4.05 -9.51 -11.89
N LEU A 43 3.59 -10.55 -12.59
CA LEU A 43 2.83 -10.40 -13.83
C LEU A 43 1.56 -9.56 -13.60
N LEU A 44 0.77 -9.89 -12.57
CA LEU A 44 -0.46 -9.15 -12.27
C LEU A 44 -0.19 -7.73 -11.78
N ALA A 45 0.87 -7.53 -10.98
CA ALA A 45 1.27 -6.20 -10.52
C ALA A 45 1.67 -5.28 -11.70
N ALA A 46 2.23 -5.84 -12.77
CA ALA A 46 2.67 -5.12 -13.95
C ALA A 46 1.61 -5.04 -15.06
N ALA A 47 0.67 -5.99 -15.10
CA ALA A 47 -0.26 -6.20 -16.21
C ALA A 47 -1.15 -5.00 -16.53
N PHE A 48 -1.51 -4.18 -15.54
CA PHE A 48 -2.30 -2.97 -15.73
C PHE A 48 -1.43 -1.72 -15.84
N PRO A 49 -0.47 -1.47 -14.92
CA PRO A 49 0.33 -0.25 -14.95
C PRO A 49 1.20 -0.12 -16.20
N LEU A 50 1.80 -1.21 -16.70
CA LEU A 50 2.68 -1.14 -17.87
C LEU A 50 1.96 -0.75 -19.16
N PRO A 51 0.87 -1.42 -19.59
CA PRO A 51 0.12 -0.99 -20.76
C PRO A 51 -0.37 0.46 -20.65
N TRP A 52 -0.79 0.88 -19.44
CA TRP A 52 -1.20 2.25 -19.17
C TRP A 52 -0.05 3.24 -19.37
N PHE A 53 1.16 2.92 -18.90
CA PHE A 53 2.35 3.73 -19.13
C PHE A 53 2.64 3.87 -20.64
N PHE A 54 2.60 2.79 -21.40
CA PHE A 54 2.82 2.83 -22.84
C PHE A 54 1.81 3.72 -23.56
N VAL A 55 0.52 3.55 -23.28
CA VAL A 55 -0.53 4.37 -23.88
C VAL A 55 -0.32 5.84 -23.55
N THR A 56 -0.07 6.17 -22.30
CA THR A 56 0.13 7.55 -21.87
C THR A 56 1.44 8.14 -22.41
N ARG A 57 2.50 7.34 -22.50
CA ARG A 57 3.81 7.74 -23.07
C ARG A 57 3.71 8.11 -24.56
N THR A 58 2.88 7.38 -25.34
CA THR A 58 2.71 7.67 -26.77
C THR A 58 1.98 9.00 -27.04
N ILE A 59 1.20 9.49 -26.08
CA ILE A 59 0.41 10.72 -26.19
C ILE A 59 1.14 11.90 -25.53
N ALA A 60 2.02 11.61 -24.57
CA ALA A 60 2.73 12.64 -23.80
C ALA A 60 3.78 13.36 -24.66
N PRO A 61 3.97 14.67 -24.45
CA PRO A 61 5.11 15.40 -25.02
C PRO A 61 6.45 14.80 -24.59
N ASP A 62 7.48 14.95 -25.42
CA ASP A 62 8.87 14.58 -25.09
C ASP A 62 9.52 15.65 -24.19
N ASP A 63 8.90 15.88 -23.04
CA ASP A 63 9.38 16.78 -21.99
C ASP A 63 9.83 15.91 -20.79
N PRO A 64 11.08 16.04 -20.33
CA PRO A 64 11.59 15.27 -19.19
C PRO A 64 10.74 15.40 -17.93
N GLN A 65 10.16 16.58 -17.65
CA GLN A 65 9.30 16.77 -16.48
C GLN A 65 7.98 16.01 -16.61
N VAL A 66 7.38 16.03 -17.79
CA VAL A 66 6.16 15.28 -18.09
C VAL A 66 6.40 13.80 -17.96
N LEU A 67 7.54 13.30 -18.48
CA LEU A 67 7.89 11.88 -18.43
C LEU A 67 8.16 11.39 -17.01
N ARG A 68 8.86 12.19 -16.19
CA ARG A 68 9.07 11.88 -14.76
C ARG A 68 7.74 11.83 -14.01
N ARG A 69 6.84 12.78 -14.27
CA ARG A 69 5.49 12.79 -13.69
C ARG A 69 4.67 11.56 -14.10
N LEU A 70 4.78 11.17 -15.36
CA LEU A 70 4.14 9.99 -15.91
C LEU A 70 4.64 8.70 -15.24
N LEU A 71 5.96 8.59 -15.06
CA LEU A 71 6.57 7.48 -14.35
C LEU A 71 6.13 7.45 -12.89
N ALA A 72 6.14 8.58 -12.19
CA ALA A 72 5.66 8.69 -10.82
C ALA A 72 4.18 8.27 -10.69
N GLY A 73 3.32 8.74 -11.59
CA GLY A 73 1.90 8.35 -11.64
C GLY A 73 1.72 6.86 -11.89
N THR A 74 2.52 6.27 -12.77
CA THR A 74 2.48 4.83 -13.07
C THR A 74 2.95 3.99 -11.88
N LEU A 75 4.02 4.41 -11.19
CA LEU A 75 4.48 3.77 -9.96
C LEU A 75 3.38 3.76 -8.90
N LEU A 76 2.73 4.89 -8.69
CA LEU A 76 1.65 5.02 -7.70
C LEU A 76 0.40 4.23 -8.09
N PHE A 77 0.04 4.24 -9.37
CA PHE A 77 -1.05 3.40 -9.87
C PHE A 77 -0.74 1.92 -9.62
N GLY A 78 0.48 1.48 -9.95
CA GLY A 78 0.92 0.11 -9.69
C GLY A 78 0.86 -0.26 -8.20
N VAL A 79 1.34 0.62 -7.32
CA VAL A 79 1.27 0.43 -5.86
C VAL A 79 -0.18 0.36 -5.40
N ALA A 80 -1.02 1.31 -5.78
CA ALA A 80 -2.42 1.36 -5.36
C ALA A 80 -3.21 0.13 -5.85
N PHE A 81 -2.97 -0.27 -7.10
CA PHE A 81 -3.59 -1.45 -7.69
C PHE A 81 -3.13 -2.74 -7.01
N SER A 82 -1.84 -2.92 -6.81
CA SER A 82 -1.30 -4.14 -6.17
C SER A 82 -1.73 -4.26 -4.70
N ILE A 83 -1.75 -3.17 -3.94
CA ILE A 83 -2.25 -3.18 -2.56
C ILE A 83 -3.74 -3.55 -2.53
N GLY A 84 -4.57 -2.96 -3.38
CA GLY A 84 -5.99 -3.31 -3.48
C GLY A 84 -6.20 -4.79 -3.85
N MET A 85 -5.46 -5.28 -4.86
CA MET A 85 -5.59 -6.66 -5.35
C MET A 85 -5.01 -7.69 -4.40
N PHE A 86 -3.82 -7.50 -3.85
CA PHE A 86 -3.17 -8.55 -3.04
C PHE A 86 -3.52 -8.41 -1.56
N VAL A 87 -3.31 -7.23 -0.99
CA VAL A 87 -3.57 -6.99 0.44
C VAL A 87 -5.06 -6.92 0.72
N GLY A 88 -5.81 -6.25 -0.15
CA GLY A 88 -7.26 -6.13 -0.04
C GLY A 88 -7.97 -7.48 -0.14
N GLN A 89 -7.62 -8.30 -1.15
CA GLN A 89 -8.20 -9.64 -1.30
C GLN A 89 -7.82 -10.56 -0.14
N ALA A 90 -6.57 -10.50 0.34
CA ALA A 90 -6.16 -11.25 1.53
C ALA A 90 -6.97 -10.86 2.76
N ALA A 91 -7.16 -9.56 3.00
CA ALA A 91 -7.92 -9.05 4.14
C ALA A 91 -9.42 -9.41 4.05
N VAL A 92 -10.01 -9.33 2.85
CA VAL A 92 -11.39 -9.77 2.60
C VAL A 92 -11.53 -11.27 2.85
N GLY A 93 -10.65 -12.09 2.28
CA GLY A 93 -10.63 -13.54 2.50
C GLY A 93 -10.50 -13.88 3.99
N GLN A 94 -9.57 -13.27 4.71
CA GLN A 94 -9.41 -13.49 6.15
C GLN A 94 -10.68 -13.15 6.95
N ARG A 95 -11.36 -12.05 6.58
CA ARG A 95 -12.55 -11.62 7.29
C ARG A 95 -13.74 -12.55 7.06
N PHE A 96 -13.98 -13.00 5.82
CA PHE A 96 -15.18 -13.74 5.46
C PHE A 96 -15.00 -15.26 5.48
N ASN A 97 -13.79 -15.79 5.27
CA ASN A 97 -13.49 -17.23 5.32
C ASN A 97 -13.21 -17.77 6.73
N GLY A 98 -13.39 -16.93 7.76
CA GLY A 98 -13.21 -17.33 9.14
C GLY A 98 -11.76 -17.37 9.63
N THR A 99 -10.77 -17.15 8.77
CA THR A 99 -9.34 -17.11 9.14
C THR A 99 -9.05 -16.04 10.20
N LEU A 100 -9.72 -14.89 10.11
CA LEU A 100 -9.60 -13.84 11.12
C LEU A 100 -10.09 -14.32 12.50
N LYS A 101 -11.17 -15.12 12.56
CA LYS A 101 -11.65 -15.71 13.82
C LYS A 101 -10.64 -16.67 14.43
N LEU A 102 -9.94 -17.47 13.58
CA LEU A 102 -8.85 -18.33 14.03
C LEU A 102 -7.68 -17.51 14.59
N VAL A 103 -7.27 -16.45 13.91
CA VAL A 103 -6.18 -15.57 14.39
C VAL A 103 -6.57 -14.88 15.70
N ILE A 104 -7.82 -14.46 15.87
CA ILE A 104 -8.32 -13.84 17.11
C ILE A 104 -8.36 -14.85 18.26
N SER A 105 -8.59 -16.14 17.99
CA SER A 105 -8.54 -17.21 19.00
C SER A 105 -7.11 -17.55 19.46
N MET A 106 -6.10 -17.19 18.66
CA MET A 106 -4.69 -17.34 19.02
C MET A 106 -4.27 -16.20 19.97
N PRO A 107 -3.21 -16.38 20.78
CA PRO A 107 -2.71 -15.35 21.68
C PRO A 107 -1.91 -14.25 20.93
N VAL A 108 -2.44 -13.79 19.78
CA VAL A 108 -1.88 -12.73 18.94
C VAL A 108 -2.52 -11.39 19.28
N SER A 109 -1.72 -10.34 19.40
CA SER A 109 -2.26 -8.99 19.62
C SER A 109 -2.74 -8.36 18.33
N LYS A 110 -3.74 -7.46 18.41
CA LYS A 110 -4.24 -6.68 17.26
C LYS A 110 -3.11 -5.91 16.56
N GLY A 111 -2.18 -5.34 17.34
CA GLY A 111 -1.02 -4.61 16.82
C GLY A 111 -0.06 -5.51 16.02
N ALA A 112 0.20 -6.74 16.48
CA ALA A 112 1.03 -7.71 15.77
C ALA A 112 0.38 -8.13 14.44
N PHE A 113 -0.94 -8.35 14.44
CA PHE A 113 -1.69 -8.64 13.21
C PHE A 113 -1.58 -7.51 12.20
N VAL A 114 -1.78 -6.26 12.63
CA VAL A 114 -1.66 -5.09 11.76
C VAL A 114 -0.23 -4.96 11.23
N LEU A 115 0.78 -5.07 12.11
CA LEU A 115 2.19 -4.98 11.68
C LEU A 115 2.56 -6.06 10.65
N GLY A 116 2.17 -7.31 10.86
CA GLY A 116 2.41 -8.40 9.91
C GLY A 116 1.73 -8.16 8.56
N SER A 117 0.49 -7.64 8.57
CA SER A 117 -0.23 -7.25 7.37
C SER A 117 0.44 -6.09 6.63
N LEU A 118 1.01 -5.11 7.36
CA LEU A 118 1.78 -4.00 6.79
C LEU A 118 3.10 -4.46 6.17
N MET A 119 3.79 -5.38 6.82
CA MET A 119 5.00 -6.00 6.26
C MET A 119 4.68 -6.68 4.92
N TYR A 120 3.56 -7.39 4.83
CA TYR A 120 3.11 -8.01 3.58
C TYR A 120 2.74 -6.95 2.52
N ALA A 121 2.04 -5.88 2.91
CA ALA A 121 1.75 -4.76 2.01
C ALA A 121 3.03 -4.11 1.48
N SER A 122 4.02 -3.89 2.34
CA SER A 122 5.32 -3.34 1.95
C SER A 122 6.05 -4.26 0.97
N LEU A 123 6.03 -5.57 1.20
CA LEU A 123 6.63 -6.54 0.27
C LEU A 123 5.96 -6.48 -1.12
N SER A 124 4.62 -6.50 -1.19
CA SER A 124 3.90 -6.43 -2.46
C SER A 124 4.13 -5.09 -3.18
N GLY A 125 4.18 -3.99 -2.44
CA GLY A 125 4.53 -2.67 -2.97
C GLY A 125 5.95 -2.61 -3.52
N ILE A 126 6.94 -3.15 -2.80
CA ILE A 126 8.34 -3.20 -3.23
C ILE A 126 8.48 -4.01 -4.53
N VAL A 127 7.84 -5.18 -4.61
CA VAL A 127 7.86 -6.00 -5.84
C VAL A 127 7.32 -5.20 -7.03
N THR A 128 6.21 -4.49 -6.86
CA THR A 128 5.61 -3.64 -7.90
C THR A 128 6.56 -2.50 -8.29
N VAL A 129 7.14 -1.81 -7.31
CA VAL A 129 8.07 -0.69 -7.54
C VAL A 129 9.32 -1.16 -8.30
N ILE A 130 9.93 -2.27 -7.90
CA ILE A 130 11.12 -2.83 -8.59
C ILE A 130 10.79 -3.17 -10.04
N ALA A 131 9.65 -3.82 -10.29
CA ALA A 131 9.21 -4.18 -11.63
C ALA A 131 9.03 -2.93 -12.52
N LEU A 132 8.37 -1.90 -12.00
CA LEU A 132 8.08 -0.67 -12.74
C LEU A 132 9.30 0.25 -12.89
N LEU A 133 10.17 0.36 -11.87
CA LEU A 133 11.43 1.09 -11.98
C LEU A 133 12.39 0.42 -12.96
N GLY A 134 12.47 -0.92 -12.92
CA GLY A 134 13.26 -1.68 -13.91
C GLY A 134 12.78 -1.40 -15.32
N PHE A 135 11.48 -1.33 -15.53
CA PHE A 135 10.89 -0.95 -16.80
C PHE A 135 11.17 0.52 -17.17
N GLY A 136 11.07 1.45 -16.21
CA GLY A 136 11.44 2.86 -16.42
C GLY A 136 12.91 3.04 -16.84
N VAL A 137 13.83 2.14 -16.42
CA VAL A 137 15.23 2.11 -16.93
C VAL A 137 15.25 1.79 -18.43
N ALA A 138 14.44 0.84 -18.86
CA ALA A 138 14.39 0.41 -20.26
C ALA A 138 13.74 1.45 -21.20
N THR A 139 13.10 2.49 -20.67
CA THR A 139 12.39 3.53 -21.45
C THR A 139 13.15 4.87 -21.50
N ASP A 140 14.42 4.89 -21.12
CA ASP A 140 15.32 6.07 -21.17
C ASP A 140 14.75 7.34 -20.49
N VAL A 141 13.89 7.17 -19.48
CA VAL A 141 13.42 8.31 -18.69
C VAL A 141 14.59 8.80 -17.84
N GLU A 142 15.09 10.00 -18.16
CA GLU A 142 16.13 10.66 -17.38
C GLU A 142 15.72 10.84 -15.92
N ARG A 143 16.59 10.46 -15.00
CA ARG A 143 16.32 10.52 -13.57
C ARG A 143 17.62 10.71 -12.78
N ASP A 144 17.55 11.71 -11.93
CA ASP A 144 18.53 11.93 -10.88
C ASP A 144 17.86 11.53 -9.56
N LEU A 145 18.23 10.36 -9.03
CA LEU A 145 17.54 9.80 -7.88
C LEU A 145 17.92 10.55 -6.59
N ALA A 146 16.96 11.23 -5.98
CA ALA A 146 17.11 11.81 -4.66
C ALA A 146 16.62 10.85 -3.55
N TRP A 147 17.09 11.05 -2.34
CA TRP A 147 16.77 10.24 -1.15
C TRP A 147 15.28 10.12 -0.85
N GLY A 148 14.49 11.13 -1.21
CA GLY A 148 13.05 11.20 -0.96
C GLY A 148 12.20 10.14 -1.67
N LEU A 149 12.75 9.47 -2.70
CA LEU A 149 12.03 8.44 -3.47
C LEU A 149 11.56 7.27 -2.57
N VAL A 150 12.47 6.73 -1.77
CA VAL A 150 12.18 5.56 -0.93
C VAL A 150 11.13 5.88 0.15
N PRO A 151 11.27 6.95 0.96
CA PRO A 151 10.25 7.28 1.95
C PRO A 151 8.90 7.66 1.32
N SER A 152 8.87 8.35 0.17
CA SER A 152 7.61 8.67 -0.53
C SER A 152 6.88 7.40 -0.98
N LEU A 153 7.58 6.44 -1.56
CA LEU A 153 7.01 5.16 -1.96
C LEU A 153 6.55 4.33 -0.74
N LEU A 154 7.34 4.27 0.31
CA LEU A 154 6.99 3.54 1.53
C LEU A 154 5.73 4.11 2.19
N LEU A 155 5.66 5.43 2.35
CA LEU A 155 4.49 6.10 2.91
C LEU A 155 3.25 5.94 2.02
N ALA A 156 3.41 5.96 0.68
CA ALA A 156 2.32 5.68 -0.23
C ALA A 156 1.77 4.25 -0.04
N VAL A 157 2.65 3.24 0.05
CA VAL A 157 2.27 1.85 0.33
C VAL A 157 1.51 1.74 1.66
N LEU A 158 2.04 2.33 2.73
CA LEU A 158 1.42 2.28 4.05
C LEU A 158 0.06 3.00 4.08
N THR A 159 -0.04 4.16 3.43
CA THR A 159 -1.30 4.91 3.32
C THR A 159 -2.35 4.09 2.58
N MET A 160 -1.97 3.48 1.45
CA MET A 160 -2.87 2.65 0.66
C MET A 160 -3.29 1.38 1.40
N ALA A 161 -2.37 0.76 2.16
CA ALA A 161 -2.69 -0.40 2.99
C ALA A 161 -3.69 -0.04 4.10
N GLY A 162 -3.50 1.09 4.79
CA GLY A 162 -4.44 1.58 5.80
C GLY A 162 -5.82 1.88 5.23
N LEU A 163 -5.87 2.56 4.08
CA LEU A 163 -7.12 2.86 3.38
C LEU A 163 -7.82 1.57 2.92
N THR A 164 -7.09 0.60 2.39
CA THR A 164 -7.63 -0.70 1.97
C THR A 164 -8.23 -1.44 3.16
N MET A 165 -7.55 -1.49 4.30
CA MET A 165 -8.06 -2.09 5.53
C MET A 165 -9.33 -1.37 6.03
N PHE A 166 -9.37 -0.05 5.94
CA PHE A 166 -10.55 0.75 6.29
C PHE A 166 -11.74 0.38 5.41
N VAL A 167 -11.56 0.30 4.10
CA VAL A 167 -12.60 -0.07 3.14
C VAL A 167 -13.10 -1.50 3.38
N VAL A 168 -12.20 -2.46 3.61
CA VAL A 168 -12.56 -3.83 3.98
C VAL A 168 -13.41 -3.86 5.24
N GLY A 169 -13.15 -2.97 6.21
CA GLY A 169 -13.92 -2.82 7.44
C GLY A 169 -15.41 -2.51 7.23
N PHE A 170 -15.78 -1.91 6.11
CA PHE A 170 -17.18 -1.59 5.76
C PHE A 170 -17.84 -2.60 4.82
N ALA A 171 -17.11 -3.54 4.27
CA ALA A 171 -17.67 -4.49 3.32
C ALA A 171 -18.76 -5.35 3.97
N PRO A 172 -19.99 -5.39 3.42
CA PRO A 172 -21.08 -6.19 3.99
C PRO A 172 -20.93 -7.68 3.71
N ASN A 173 -20.24 -8.04 2.64
CA ASN A 173 -19.96 -9.42 2.23
C ASN A 173 -18.66 -9.51 1.42
N GLU A 174 -18.20 -10.74 1.19
CA GLU A 174 -16.96 -11.03 0.47
C GLU A 174 -16.95 -10.42 -0.94
N ARG A 175 -18.06 -10.56 -1.68
CA ARG A 175 -18.16 -10.10 -3.08
C ARG A 175 -18.00 -8.57 -3.17
N VAL A 176 -18.69 -7.82 -2.32
CA VAL A 176 -18.59 -6.35 -2.29
C VAL A 176 -17.19 -5.95 -1.82
N GLY A 177 -16.63 -6.60 -0.80
CA GLY A 177 -15.28 -6.35 -0.34
C GLY A 177 -14.24 -6.53 -1.43
N SER A 178 -14.30 -7.65 -2.14
CA SER A 178 -13.38 -7.98 -3.25
C SER A 178 -13.50 -6.97 -4.41
N LEU A 179 -14.71 -6.63 -4.82
CA LEU A 179 -14.91 -5.64 -5.89
C LEU A 179 -14.40 -4.26 -5.48
N THR A 180 -14.73 -3.82 -4.27
CA THR A 180 -14.35 -2.48 -3.80
C THR A 180 -12.84 -2.34 -3.66
N THR A 181 -12.16 -3.34 -3.07
CA THR A 181 -10.70 -3.30 -2.93
C THR A 181 -9.99 -3.43 -4.26
N GLY A 182 -10.48 -4.25 -5.17
CA GLY A 182 -9.92 -4.39 -6.52
C GLY A 182 -10.04 -3.09 -7.34
N MET A 183 -11.14 -2.35 -7.19
CA MET A 183 -11.35 -1.08 -7.89
C MET A 183 -10.73 0.12 -7.19
N LEU A 184 -10.38 0.01 -5.91
CA LEU A 184 -9.90 1.13 -5.09
C LEU A 184 -8.70 1.84 -5.72
N GLY A 185 -7.68 1.08 -6.12
CA GLY A 185 -6.48 1.62 -6.75
C GLY A 185 -6.76 2.32 -8.06
N LEU A 186 -7.62 1.74 -8.89
CA LEU A 186 -8.04 2.32 -10.17
C LEU A 186 -8.77 3.65 -9.97
N LEU A 187 -9.77 3.68 -9.08
CA LEU A 187 -10.55 4.88 -8.80
C LEU A 187 -9.68 5.99 -8.22
N LEU A 188 -8.82 5.67 -7.26
CA LEU A 188 -7.93 6.67 -6.67
C LEU A 188 -6.94 7.24 -7.69
N ALA A 189 -6.36 6.41 -8.56
CA ALA A 189 -5.47 6.87 -9.60
C ALA A 189 -6.20 7.74 -10.64
N ALA A 190 -7.46 7.39 -10.99
CA ALA A 190 -8.26 8.14 -11.95
C ALA A 190 -8.70 9.51 -11.41
N PHE A 191 -9.05 9.59 -10.11
CA PHE A 191 -9.54 10.83 -9.50
C PHE A 191 -8.44 11.68 -8.84
N SER A 192 -7.22 11.17 -8.70
CA SER A 192 -6.09 11.93 -8.17
C SER A 192 -5.24 12.52 -9.29
N PRO A 193 -4.72 13.74 -9.14
CA PRO A 193 -3.83 14.37 -10.12
C PRO A 193 -2.41 13.78 -10.02
N VAL A 194 -2.28 12.46 -10.31
CA VAL A 194 -0.99 11.75 -10.27
C VAL A 194 -0.22 11.85 -11.59
N TYR A 195 -0.95 12.00 -12.71
CA TYR A 195 -0.36 12.08 -14.07
C TYR A 195 -0.18 13.50 -14.59
N TYR A 196 -0.80 14.50 -13.95
CA TYR A 196 -0.77 15.91 -14.34
C TYR A 196 -0.57 16.79 -13.11
N THR A 197 -0.17 18.03 -13.33
CA THR A 197 0.03 19.00 -12.24
C THR A 197 -1.30 19.58 -11.77
N MET A 198 -1.32 20.14 -10.54
CA MET A 198 -2.52 20.78 -9.99
C MET A 198 -2.99 21.98 -10.85
N GLU A 199 -2.08 22.61 -11.59
CA GLU A 199 -2.40 23.74 -12.47
C GLU A 199 -3.22 23.29 -13.67
N GLN A 200 -2.93 22.12 -14.20
CA GLN A 200 -3.60 21.49 -15.34
C GLN A 200 -4.92 20.80 -14.95
N ALA A 201 -5.15 20.60 -13.63
CA ALA A 201 -6.32 19.88 -13.14
C ALA A 201 -7.62 20.65 -13.36
N PRO A 202 -8.71 20.02 -13.85
CA PRO A 202 -10.05 20.58 -13.83
C PRO A 202 -10.47 20.98 -12.41
N PRO A 203 -11.35 21.99 -12.23
CA PRO A 203 -11.69 22.53 -10.90
C PRO A 203 -12.13 21.47 -9.88
N VAL A 204 -12.91 20.48 -10.31
CA VAL A 204 -13.40 19.38 -9.45
C VAL A 204 -12.25 18.48 -9.01
N LEU A 205 -11.37 18.07 -9.95
CA LEU A 205 -10.23 17.22 -9.65
C LEU A 205 -9.17 17.96 -8.83
N LYS A 206 -9.09 19.30 -8.99
CA LYS A 206 -8.22 20.14 -8.17
C LYS A 206 -8.63 20.11 -6.69
N GLN A 207 -9.92 20.20 -6.39
CA GLN A 207 -10.42 20.08 -5.02
C GLN A 207 -10.17 18.68 -4.43
N LEU A 208 -10.45 17.63 -5.20
CA LEU A 208 -10.16 16.25 -4.78
C LEU A 208 -8.66 16.02 -4.57
N GLY A 209 -7.80 16.66 -5.37
CA GLY A 209 -6.35 16.57 -5.23
C GLY A 209 -5.82 17.07 -3.89
N TYR A 210 -6.45 18.08 -3.27
CA TYR A 210 -6.03 18.54 -1.94
C TYR A 210 -6.24 17.51 -0.84
N VAL A 211 -7.21 16.62 -0.98
CA VAL A 211 -7.56 15.58 0.00
C VAL A 211 -6.96 14.23 -0.38
N SER A 212 -6.36 14.11 -1.56
CA SER A 212 -5.81 12.85 -2.04
C SER A 212 -4.36 12.64 -1.57
N PRO A 213 -4.07 11.56 -0.82
CA PRO A 213 -2.70 11.22 -0.44
C PRO A 213 -1.82 10.88 -1.64
N LEU A 214 -2.41 10.32 -2.71
CA LEU A 214 -1.66 9.94 -3.91
C LEU A 214 -1.07 11.13 -4.64
N ARG A 215 -1.68 12.31 -4.55
CA ARG A 215 -1.10 13.54 -5.09
C ARG A 215 0.24 13.86 -4.43
N TYR A 216 0.27 13.91 -3.10
CA TYR A 216 1.49 14.24 -2.35
C TYR A 216 2.59 13.19 -2.58
N ALA A 217 2.20 11.92 -2.71
CA ALA A 217 3.12 10.88 -3.10
C ALA A 217 3.66 11.11 -4.53
N ALA A 218 2.81 11.50 -5.49
CA ALA A 218 3.23 11.80 -6.87
C ALA A 218 4.18 12.99 -6.92
N ASP A 219 3.88 14.06 -6.16
CA ASP A 219 4.74 15.25 -6.08
C ASP A 219 6.11 14.89 -5.48
N GLY A 220 6.15 14.16 -4.36
CA GLY A 220 7.38 13.71 -3.72
C GLY A 220 8.23 12.76 -4.59
N ILE A 221 7.59 11.83 -5.30
CA ILE A 221 8.28 10.93 -6.24
C ILE A 221 8.81 11.71 -7.44
N THR A 222 8.01 12.61 -8.03
CA THR A 222 8.43 13.40 -9.19
C THR A 222 9.62 14.30 -8.86
N LYS A 223 9.59 15.00 -7.73
CA LYS A 223 10.72 15.78 -7.22
C LYS A 223 11.97 14.89 -7.03
N SER A 224 11.79 13.75 -6.38
CA SER A 224 12.89 12.80 -6.15
C SER A 224 13.49 12.23 -7.44
N LEU A 225 12.68 12.03 -8.48
CA LEU A 225 13.15 11.61 -9.82
C LEU A 225 13.83 12.75 -10.58
N SER A 226 13.67 14.00 -10.15
CA SER A 226 14.34 15.18 -10.72
C SER A 226 15.61 15.56 -9.97
N GLY A 227 16.05 14.76 -8.98
CA GLY A 227 17.19 15.07 -8.13
C GLY A 227 16.91 16.11 -7.03
N ASP A 228 15.67 16.58 -6.92
CA ASP A 228 15.29 17.55 -5.89
C ASP A 228 15.19 16.84 -4.52
N ALA A 229 15.96 17.32 -3.56
CA ALA A 229 15.99 16.81 -2.21
C ALA A 229 14.97 17.48 -1.27
N ASP A 230 14.30 18.55 -1.72
CA ASP A 230 13.30 19.27 -0.91
C ASP A 230 11.90 18.65 -1.08
N VAL A 231 11.71 17.53 -0.38
CA VAL A 231 10.46 16.74 -0.36
C VAL A 231 9.82 16.68 1.04
N TRP A 232 10.31 17.49 1.98
CA TRP A 232 9.90 17.42 3.38
C TRP A 232 8.41 17.70 3.58
N PHE A 233 7.86 18.66 2.82
CA PHE A 233 6.44 19.00 2.91
C PHE A 233 5.56 17.82 2.46
N GLU A 234 5.86 17.22 1.32
CA GLU A 234 5.13 16.08 0.77
C GLU A 234 5.20 14.88 1.72
N LEU A 235 6.38 14.60 2.27
CA LEU A 235 6.58 13.53 3.24
C LEU A 235 5.81 13.77 4.54
N ALA A 236 5.82 15.00 5.07
CA ALA A 236 5.09 15.33 6.29
C ALA A 236 3.57 15.16 6.12
N VAL A 237 3.02 15.65 5.00
CA VAL A 237 1.60 15.52 4.69
C VAL A 237 1.25 14.04 4.48
N LEU A 238 2.06 13.31 3.73
CA LEU A 238 1.84 11.89 3.45
C LEU A 238 1.95 11.03 4.73
N ALA A 239 2.87 11.36 5.63
CA ALA A 239 2.97 10.74 6.96
C ALA A 239 1.70 11.00 7.79
N GLY A 240 1.15 12.21 7.74
CA GLY A 240 -0.13 12.54 8.37
C GLY A 240 -1.27 11.67 7.83
N PHE A 241 -1.40 11.55 6.50
CA PHE A 241 -2.37 10.65 5.88
C PHE A 241 -2.14 9.19 6.28
N THR A 242 -0.89 8.74 6.32
CA THR A 242 -0.55 7.37 6.76
C THR A 242 -1.07 7.11 8.17
N VAL A 243 -0.80 7.99 9.12
CA VAL A 243 -1.26 7.86 10.52
C VAL A 243 -2.79 7.81 10.57
N VAL A 244 -3.47 8.72 9.88
CA VAL A 244 -4.93 8.77 9.85
C VAL A 244 -5.52 7.49 9.25
N MET A 245 -5.05 7.07 8.07
CA MET A 245 -5.59 5.88 7.39
C MET A 245 -5.29 4.59 8.14
N MET A 246 -4.10 4.49 8.77
CA MET A 246 -3.76 3.36 9.64
C MET A 246 -4.65 3.30 10.87
N THR A 247 -4.89 4.44 11.52
CA THR A 247 -5.75 4.52 12.70
C THR A 247 -7.18 4.12 12.35
N LEU A 248 -7.72 4.67 11.27
CA LEU A 248 -9.07 4.34 10.79
C LEU A 248 -9.18 2.87 10.37
N GLY A 249 -8.21 2.35 9.62
CA GLY A 249 -8.16 0.94 9.21
C GLY A 249 -8.11 -0.02 10.40
N THR A 250 -7.28 0.28 11.38
CA THR A 250 -7.18 -0.54 12.60
C THR A 250 -8.42 -0.42 13.47
N TRP A 251 -9.00 0.77 13.61
CA TRP A 251 -10.18 0.99 14.43
C TRP A 251 -11.37 0.15 13.94
N ARG A 252 -11.57 0.05 12.65
CA ARG A 252 -12.72 -0.61 12.02
C ARG A 252 -12.58 -2.14 11.93
N LEU A 253 -11.39 -2.70 12.14
CA LEU A 253 -11.18 -4.15 12.18
C LEU A 253 -11.96 -4.78 13.36
N PRO A 254 -12.90 -5.71 13.11
CA PRO A 254 -13.65 -6.41 14.17
C PRO A 254 -12.71 -7.41 14.86
N TRP A 255 -11.96 -6.93 15.88
CA TRP A 255 -10.95 -7.75 16.58
C TRP A 255 -11.52 -8.60 17.70
N ARG A 256 -12.63 -8.20 18.28
CA ARG A 256 -13.42 -8.97 19.27
C ARG A 256 -14.87 -8.56 19.12
N GLU A 257 -15.73 -9.47 18.70
CA GLU A 257 -17.15 -9.31 18.92
C GLU A 257 -17.36 -9.43 20.43
N LYS A 258 -18.01 -8.41 21.02
CA LYS A 258 -18.46 -8.45 22.41
C LYS A 258 -19.60 -9.44 22.54
#